data_3de5d8d673106c8d8313917005980469
#
_entry.id   3de5d8d673106c8d8313917005980469
#
_cell.length_a   1.000
_cell.length_b   1.000
_cell.length_c   1.000
_cell.angle_alpha   90.00
_cell.angle_beta   90.00
_cell.angle_gamma   90.00
#
_symmetry.space_group_name_H-M   'P 1'
#
loop_
_entity.id
_entity.type
_entity.pdbx_description
1 polymer ?
#
loop_
_entity_poly.entity_id
_entity_poly.type
_entity_poly.pdbx_seq_one_letter_code
_entity_poly.pdbx_strand_id
1 'polypeptide(L)'
;YSPVKCPYSVGTSTPHQTNTNFQNMRKIEQQMNDAVANNENWQSANTSVHYNEENGVSIVRLYGNKIAEIGDDYLQIFDGGRQTTTTKSRLNALIDRFCNAVTDGVFQKDYQWYIRDNKVTREWEQGYIFV
;
A
#
# COMPACT_ATOMS: atom_id res chain seq x y z
N TYR A 1 -16.60 6.25 9.26
CA TYR A 1 -15.32 5.81 8.99
C TYR A 1 -15.33 4.53 8.23
N SER A 2 -14.51 4.40 7.35
CA SER A 2 -14.47 3.30 6.53
C SER A 2 -13.21 2.59 6.73
N PRO A 3 -13.22 1.32 6.85
CA PRO A 3 -12.01 0.57 6.99
C PRO A 3 -11.13 0.76 5.78
N VAL A 4 -9.87 0.70 5.99
CA VAL A 4 -8.96 0.78 4.89
C VAL A 4 -9.22 -0.37 3.94
N LYS A 5 -9.49 -1.55 4.45
CA LYS A 5 -9.80 -2.68 3.61
C LYS A 5 -11.27 -2.62 3.28
N CYS A 6 -11.62 -1.77 2.39
CA CYS A 6 -13.00 -1.51 2.08
C CYS A 6 -13.67 -2.63 1.40
N PRO A 7 -14.91 -2.86 1.72
CA PRO A 7 -15.64 -3.93 1.09
C PRO A 7 -15.75 -3.77 -0.39
N TYR A 8 -15.97 -2.59 -0.82
CA TYR A 8 -16.20 -2.47 -2.24
C TYR A 8 -14.95 -2.74 -3.02
N SER A 9 -13.82 -2.42 -2.49
CA SER A 9 -12.65 -2.68 -3.23
C SER A 9 -12.42 -4.13 -3.29
N VAL A 10 -12.95 -4.81 -2.37
CA VAL A 10 -12.72 -6.14 -2.41
C VAL A 10 -13.58 -6.80 -3.30
N GLY A 11 -14.70 -6.54 -3.16
CA GLY A 11 -15.48 -7.21 -3.91
C GLY A 11 -15.36 -7.14 -5.23
N THR A 12 -15.18 -6.19 -5.48
CA THR A 12 -15.27 -6.08 -6.71
C THR A 12 -14.43 -6.70 -7.43
N SER A 13 -13.71 -6.89 -7.01
CA SER A 13 -12.87 -7.38 -7.68
C SER A 13 -13.20 -8.15 -8.70
N THR A 14 -13.92 -8.09 -9.07
CA THR A 14 -14.24 -8.74 -10.03
C THR A 14 -13.32 -8.76 -10.92
N PRO A 15 -13.05 -9.38 -11.24
CA PRO A 15 -12.12 -9.69 -11.96
C PRO A 15 -11.90 -9.01 -13.07
N HIS A 16 -12.44 -9.03 -13.63
CA HIS A 16 -12.26 -8.66 -14.82
C HIS A 16 -11.75 -7.49 -14.96
N GLN A 17 -11.94 -6.87 -14.27
CA GLN A 17 -11.58 -5.76 -14.45
C GLN A 17 -10.39 -5.64 -14.66
N THR A 18 -10.08 -6.08 -14.53
CA THR A 18 -8.99 -6.23 -14.67
C THR A 18 -8.38 -5.59 -15.52
N ASN A 19 -8.43 -5.32 -15.98
CA ASN A 19 -7.92 -4.98 -16.94
C ASN A 19 -7.04 -4.00 -17.02
N THR A 20 -7.23 -3.08 -17.50
CA THR A 20 -6.38 -2.10 -17.83
C THR A 20 -5.62 -1.60 -16.76
N ASN A 21 -6.13 -1.38 -15.69
CA ASN A 21 -5.39 -0.82 -14.67
C ASN A 21 -4.33 -1.67 -14.24
N PHE A 22 -4.48 -2.92 -14.39
CA PHE A 22 -3.50 -3.79 -13.96
C PHE A 22 -2.29 -3.72 -14.76
N GLN A 23 -2.33 -3.14 -15.87
CA GLN A 23 -1.16 -3.08 -16.65
C GLN A 23 -0.08 -2.33 -15.98
N ASN A 24 -0.40 -1.43 -15.08
CA ASN A 24 0.59 -0.65 -14.40
C ASN A 24 0.99 -1.21 -13.07
N MET A 25 0.39 -2.28 -12.63
CA MET A 25 0.72 -2.86 -11.35
C MET A 25 1.53 -4.12 -11.57
N ARG A 26 2.68 -4.21 -10.94
CA ARG A 26 3.55 -5.36 -11.09
C ARG A 26 2.93 -6.58 -10.43
N LYS A 27 3.26 -7.76 -10.95
CA LYS A 27 2.73 -8.98 -10.39
C LYS A 27 3.07 -9.13 -8.92
N ILE A 28 4.28 -8.78 -8.53
CA ILE A 28 4.69 -8.89 -7.14
C ILE A 28 3.83 -7.98 -6.26
N GLU A 29 3.39 -6.85 -6.79
CA GLU A 29 2.55 -5.94 -6.03
C GLU A 29 1.13 -6.47 -5.91
N GLN A 30 0.64 -7.15 -6.93
CA GLN A 30 -0.67 -7.77 -6.85
C GLN A 30 -0.64 -8.88 -5.80
N GLN A 31 0.41 -9.67 -5.78
CA GLN A 31 0.55 -10.74 -4.80
C GLN A 31 0.68 -10.19 -3.39
N MET A 32 1.43 -9.11 -3.23
CA MET A 32 1.58 -8.43 -1.95
C MET A 32 0.22 -7.95 -1.45
N ASN A 33 -0.54 -7.30 -2.32
CA ASN A 33 -1.86 -6.79 -1.95
C ASN A 33 -2.81 -7.91 -1.58
N ASP A 34 -2.76 -9.03 -2.29
CA ASP A 34 -3.61 -10.16 -1.98
C ASP A 34 -3.25 -10.76 -0.62
N ALA A 35 -1.97 -10.84 -0.30
CA ALA A 35 -1.56 -11.36 0.99
C ALA A 35 -2.04 -10.46 2.13
N VAL A 36 -1.94 -9.15 1.95
CA VAL A 36 -2.42 -8.22 2.95
C VAL A 36 -3.94 -8.35 3.11
N ALA A 37 -4.66 -8.42 2.00
CA ALA A 37 -6.12 -8.50 2.05
C ALA A 37 -6.60 -9.78 2.69
N ASN A 38 -5.85 -10.87 2.54
CA ASN A 38 -6.23 -12.17 3.08
C ASN A 38 -5.60 -12.47 4.43
N ASN A 39 -4.87 -11.53 5.00
CA ASN A 39 -4.22 -11.68 6.30
C ASN A 39 -3.25 -12.88 6.28
N GLU A 40 -2.46 -12.95 5.24
CA GLU A 40 -1.54 -14.06 5.04
C GLU A 40 -0.10 -13.61 5.12
N ASN A 41 0.77 -14.52 5.51
CA ASN A 41 2.20 -14.27 5.42
C ASN A 41 2.65 -14.62 4.02
N TRP A 42 3.51 -13.80 3.45
CA TRP A 42 3.95 -14.00 2.08
C TRP A 42 5.32 -13.34 1.90
N GLN A 43 6.11 -13.90 1.02
CA GLN A 43 7.40 -13.31 0.68
C GLN A 43 7.76 -13.66 -0.74
N SER A 44 8.30 -12.70 -1.47
CA SER A 44 8.80 -12.94 -2.80
C SER A 44 9.86 -11.90 -3.10
N ALA A 45 11.00 -12.35 -3.58
CA ALA A 45 12.12 -11.47 -3.94
C ALA A 45 12.43 -10.51 -2.79
N ASN A 46 12.24 -9.22 -2.99
CA ASN A 46 12.61 -8.21 -2.00
C ASN A 46 11.46 -7.75 -1.11
N THR A 47 10.28 -8.34 -1.28
CA THR A 47 9.08 -7.85 -0.58
C THR A 47 8.47 -8.94 0.28
N SER A 48 8.05 -8.61 1.48
CA SER A 48 7.40 -9.57 2.35
C SER A 48 6.21 -8.95 3.07
N VAL A 49 5.26 -9.81 3.43
CA VAL A 49 4.09 -9.43 4.22
C VAL A 49 4.01 -10.37 5.40
N HIS A 50 3.86 -9.82 6.58
CA HIS A 50 3.70 -10.61 7.78
C HIS A 50 2.44 -10.15 8.50
N TYR A 51 1.52 -11.08 8.72
CA TYR A 51 0.29 -10.76 9.44
C TYR A 51 0.46 -11.11 10.91
N ASN A 52 0.20 -10.14 11.78
CA ASN A 52 0.30 -10.35 13.22
C ASN A 52 -1.11 -10.56 13.76
N GLU A 53 -1.40 -11.80 14.13
CA GLU A 53 -2.73 -12.14 14.59
C GLU A 53 -3.11 -11.45 15.90
N GLU A 54 -2.13 -11.17 16.71
CA GLU A 54 -2.42 -10.55 18.00
C GLU A 54 -2.93 -9.13 17.85
N ASN A 55 -2.37 -8.41 16.91
CA ASN A 55 -2.75 -7.03 16.69
C ASN A 55 -3.72 -6.85 15.54
N GLY A 56 -3.87 -7.86 14.73
CA GLY A 56 -4.72 -7.75 13.54
C GLY A 56 -4.15 -6.84 12.47
N VAL A 57 -2.81 -6.72 12.40
CA VAL A 57 -2.19 -5.84 11.42
C VAL A 57 -1.25 -6.62 10.53
N SER A 58 -1.10 -6.14 9.30
CA SER A 58 -0.14 -6.69 8.35
C SER A 58 1.02 -5.72 8.20
N ILE A 59 2.23 -6.26 8.22
CA ILE A 59 3.44 -5.45 8.07
C ILE A 59 4.07 -5.78 6.74
N VAL A 60 4.31 -4.78 5.92
CA VAL A 60 4.97 -4.95 4.63
C VAL A 60 6.41 -4.46 4.75
N ARG A 61 7.34 -5.29 4.30
CA ARG A 61 8.76 -4.94 4.32
C ARG A 61 9.35 -5.03 2.93
N LEU A 62 10.29 -4.15 2.65
CA LEU A 62 11.04 -4.15 1.41
C LEU A 62 12.51 -4.24 1.79
N TYR A 63 13.20 -5.28 1.33
CA TYR A 63 14.58 -5.57 1.71
C TYR A 63 14.72 -5.64 3.24
N GLY A 64 13.70 -6.20 3.90
CA GLY A 64 13.73 -6.33 5.36
C GLY A 64 13.36 -5.07 6.13
N ASN A 65 13.11 -3.97 5.45
CA ASN A 65 12.76 -2.71 6.10
C ASN A 65 11.28 -2.44 6.02
N LYS A 66 10.67 -2.09 7.14
CA LYS A 66 9.24 -1.85 7.17
C LYS A 66 8.89 -0.64 6.32
N ILE A 67 7.96 -0.81 5.40
CA ILE A 67 7.48 0.30 4.57
C ILE A 67 5.99 0.56 4.78
N ALA A 68 5.24 -0.38 5.36
CA ALA A 68 3.82 -0.15 5.58
C ALA A 68 3.28 -1.03 6.69
N GLU A 69 2.24 -0.53 7.33
CA GLU A 69 1.49 -1.29 8.32
C GLU A 69 0.03 -1.08 8.02
N ILE A 70 -0.72 -2.16 7.83
CA ILE A 70 -2.12 -2.09 7.45
C ILE A 70 -2.95 -2.73 8.54
N GLY A 71 -3.82 -1.95 9.17
CA GLY A 71 -4.78 -2.44 10.13
C GLY A 71 -6.16 -2.44 9.52
N ASP A 72 -7.17 -2.70 10.34
CA ASP A 72 -8.54 -2.73 9.84
C ASP A 72 -9.05 -1.36 9.44
N ASP A 73 -8.51 -0.33 10.03
CA ASP A 73 -9.02 1.01 9.81
C ASP A 73 -7.93 2.01 9.44
N TYR A 74 -6.75 1.57 9.04
CA TYR A 74 -5.71 2.50 8.67
C TYR A 74 -4.64 1.84 7.79
N LEU A 75 -3.94 2.69 7.07
CA LEU A 75 -2.73 2.32 6.33
C LEU A 75 -1.66 3.31 6.72
N GLN A 76 -0.59 2.83 7.33
CA GLN A 76 0.52 3.68 7.73
C GLN A 76 1.71 3.40 6.83
N ILE A 77 2.39 4.42 6.35
CA ILE A 77 3.45 4.26 5.38
C ILE A 77 4.78 4.80 5.88
N PHE A 78 5.85 4.16 5.41
CA PHE A 78 7.22 4.51 5.79
C PHE A 78 8.09 4.38 4.54
N ASP A 79 9.26 5.01 4.54
CA ASP A 79 10.15 4.87 3.38
C ASP A 79 11.17 3.73 3.58
N GLY A 80 11.19 3.10 4.73
CA GLY A 80 12.13 2.02 4.99
C GLY A 80 13.57 2.47 5.09
N GLY A 81 13.79 3.75 5.26
CA GLY A 81 15.15 4.29 5.33
C GLY A 81 15.70 4.70 3.97
N ARG A 82 14.96 4.47 2.89
CA ARG A 82 15.41 4.83 1.55
C ARG A 82 14.23 5.25 0.72
N GLN A 83 14.37 6.37 0.05
CA GLN A 83 13.31 6.88 -0.82
C GLN A 83 13.62 6.48 -2.25
N THR A 84 13.24 5.27 -2.62
CA THR A 84 13.53 4.74 -3.96
C THR A 84 12.26 4.60 -4.78
N THR A 85 12.42 4.45 -6.08
CA THR A 85 11.29 4.22 -6.97
C THR A 85 10.55 2.94 -6.60
N THR A 86 11.27 1.90 -6.19
CA THR A 86 10.65 0.65 -5.79
C THR A 86 9.80 0.84 -4.54
N THR A 87 10.30 1.57 -3.55
CA THR A 87 9.53 1.84 -2.34
C THR A 87 8.24 2.58 -2.70
N LYS A 88 8.36 3.60 -3.53
CA LYS A 88 7.22 4.39 -3.92
C LYS A 88 6.20 3.54 -4.69
N SER A 89 6.67 2.66 -5.56
CA SER A 89 5.79 1.78 -6.32
C SER A 89 5.01 0.85 -5.39
N ARG A 90 5.67 0.28 -4.38
CA ARG A 90 5.00 -0.60 -3.43
C ARG A 90 3.96 0.16 -2.61
N LEU A 91 4.30 1.37 -2.18
CA LEU A 91 3.38 2.18 -1.40
C LEU A 91 2.16 2.57 -2.22
N ASN A 92 2.36 2.96 -3.47
CA ASN A 92 1.23 3.32 -4.32
C ASN A 92 0.35 2.11 -4.64
N ALA A 93 0.93 0.92 -4.75
CA ALA A 93 0.14 -0.28 -4.96
C ALA A 93 -0.77 -0.55 -3.77
N LEU A 94 -0.26 -0.37 -2.55
CA LEU A 94 -1.07 -0.54 -1.35
C LEU A 94 -2.16 0.52 -1.28
N ILE A 95 -1.84 1.75 -1.61
CA ILE A 95 -2.82 2.83 -1.61
C ILE A 95 -3.89 2.58 -2.67
N ASP A 96 -3.50 2.07 -3.82
CA ASP A 96 -4.45 1.77 -4.87
C ASP A 96 -5.44 0.70 -4.43
N ARG A 97 -4.98 -0.29 -3.67
CA ARG A 97 -5.84 -1.39 -3.24
C ARG A 97 -6.68 -1.01 -2.04
N PHE A 98 -6.10 -0.33 -1.06
CA PHE A 98 -6.74 -0.12 0.22
C PHE A 98 -7.22 1.30 0.48
N CYS A 99 -6.86 2.23 -0.37
CA CYS A 99 -7.33 3.61 -0.31
C CYS A 99 -7.89 3.98 -1.68
N ASN A 100 -7.97 5.23 -1.98
CA ASN A 100 -8.50 5.67 -3.26
C ASN A 100 -7.38 6.28 -4.10
N ALA A 101 -6.92 5.55 -5.10
CA ALA A 101 -5.78 6.00 -5.90
C ALA A 101 -6.03 7.30 -6.63
N VAL A 102 -7.28 7.68 -6.82
CA VAL A 102 -7.59 8.95 -7.48
C VAL A 102 -7.26 10.14 -6.58
N THR A 103 -7.49 9.98 -5.27
CA THR A 103 -7.31 11.09 -4.34
C THR A 103 -6.08 10.94 -3.45
N ASP A 104 -5.51 9.73 -3.39
CA ASP A 104 -4.42 9.42 -2.47
C ASP A 104 -3.22 8.88 -3.22
N GLY A 105 -2.05 9.12 -2.71
CA GLY A 105 -0.85 8.55 -3.33
C GLY A 105 0.42 9.13 -2.77
N VAL A 106 1.54 8.60 -3.23
CA VAL A 106 2.86 9.09 -2.91
C VAL A 106 3.55 9.43 -4.23
N PHE A 107 4.12 10.60 -4.33
CA PHE A 107 4.79 10.99 -5.56
C PHE A 107 6.04 11.82 -5.26
N GLN A 108 6.84 12.03 -6.27
CA GLN A 108 8.08 12.78 -6.14
C GLN A 108 8.06 13.96 -7.10
N LYS A 109 8.51 15.11 -6.62
CA LYS A 109 8.63 16.29 -7.46
C LYS A 109 9.85 17.06 -6.98
N ASP A 110 10.72 17.44 -7.90
CA ASP A 110 11.92 18.22 -7.58
C ASP A 110 12.76 17.53 -6.49
N TYR A 111 12.90 16.22 -6.60
CA TYR A 111 13.69 15.39 -5.68
C TYR A 111 13.12 15.32 -4.26
N GLN A 112 11.88 15.75 -4.07
CA GLN A 112 11.22 15.71 -2.77
C GLN A 112 10.00 14.81 -2.86
N TRP A 113 9.81 13.92 -1.89
CA TRP A 113 8.63 13.09 -1.82
C TRP A 113 7.48 13.85 -1.18
N TYR A 114 6.28 13.56 -1.70
CA TYR A 114 5.05 14.17 -1.21
C TYR A 114 3.99 13.10 -1.02
N ILE A 115 3.06 13.36 -0.11
CA ILE A 115 1.91 12.51 0.12
C ILE A 115 0.68 13.27 -0.31
N ARG A 116 -0.22 12.59 -1.03
CA ARG A 116 -1.51 13.18 -1.36
C ARG A 116 -2.56 12.37 -0.59
N ASP A 117 -3.36 13.02 0.23
CA ASP A 117 -4.40 12.39 1.03
C ASP A 117 -5.67 13.20 0.84
N ASN A 118 -6.70 12.59 0.29
CA ASN A 118 -7.98 13.24 0.04
C ASN A 118 -7.79 14.48 -0.83
N LYS A 119 -6.94 14.37 -1.83
CA LYS A 119 -6.62 15.44 -2.78
C LYS A 119 -5.76 16.56 -2.19
N VAL A 120 -5.34 16.46 -0.95
CA VAL A 120 -4.49 17.46 -0.34
C VAL A 120 -3.05 16.96 -0.36
N THR A 121 -2.16 17.77 -0.91
CA THR A 121 -0.74 17.42 -1.02
C THR A 121 0.00 17.97 0.18
N ARG A 122 0.87 17.14 0.75
CA ARG A 122 1.72 17.56 1.85
C ARG A 122 3.09 16.91 1.68
N GLU A 123 4.08 17.42 2.37
CA GLU A 123 5.41 16.85 2.29
C GLU A 123 5.44 15.49 2.94
N TRP A 124 6.40 14.67 2.51
CA TRP A 124 6.55 13.33 3.06
C TRP A 124 6.69 13.39 4.58
N GLU A 125 5.96 12.49 5.22
CA GLU A 125 6.03 12.36 6.66
C GLU A 125 6.16 10.88 6.97
N GLN A 126 7.22 10.51 7.67
CA GLN A 126 7.47 9.12 8.00
C GLN A 126 6.40 8.63 8.96
N GLY A 127 5.79 7.51 8.64
CA GLY A 127 4.73 6.97 9.46
C GLY A 127 3.38 7.66 9.27
N TYR A 128 3.18 8.29 8.11
CA TYR A 128 1.91 8.96 7.83
C TYR A 128 0.79 7.95 7.76
N ILE A 129 -0.34 8.26 8.35
CA ILE A 129 -1.48 7.36 8.40
C ILE A 129 -2.63 7.87 7.55
N PHE A 130 -3.07 7.01 6.64
CA PHE A 130 -4.30 7.25 5.88
C PHE A 130 -5.45 6.60 6.64
N VAL A 131 -6.50 7.33 6.92
CA VAL A 131 -7.66 6.78 7.61
C VAL A 131 -8.96 7.07 6.89
#